data_d38f9dd8cf07e1a01950c1de2ccdc93c
#
_entry.id   d38f9dd8cf07e1a01950c1de2ccdc93c
#
_cell.length_a   1.000
_cell.length_b   1.000
_cell.length_c   1.000
_cell.angle_alpha   90.00
_cell.angle_beta   90.00
_cell.angle_gamma   90.00
#
_symmetry.space_group_name_H-M   'P 1'
#
loop_
_entity.id
_entity.type
_entity.pdbx_description
1 polymer ?
#
loop_
_entity_poly.entity_id
_entity_poly.type
_entity_poly.pdbx_seq_one_letter_code
_entity_poly.pdbx_strand_id
1 'polypeptide(L)'
;DAKGKDALCIAVFHLGNIRWYIMEGQPEGDDFTLYGIVVGLHETEYGYMSASEMADVTYDASKYGLGLLKIEQDRSFKSCALREVKDKELQSFLSRLYDEN
;
A
#
# COMPACT_ATOMS: atom_id res chain seq x y z
N ASP A 1 7.32 13.68 -0.96
CA ASP A 1 6.08 14.17 -1.23
C ASP A 1 5.76 15.48 -0.55
N ALA A 2 5.26 16.41 -1.33
CA ALA A 2 5.10 17.77 -0.84
C ALA A 2 4.09 17.87 0.30
N LYS A 3 3.10 17.00 0.32
CA LYS A 3 2.05 17.09 1.33
C LYS A 3 2.29 16.24 2.57
N GLY A 4 3.28 15.37 2.52
CA GLY A 4 3.61 14.54 3.67
C GLY A 4 2.41 13.79 4.20
N LYS A 5 2.12 13.97 5.49
CA LYS A 5 1.04 13.25 6.15
C LYS A 5 -0.35 13.67 5.67
N ASP A 6 -0.46 14.79 5.00
CA ASP A 6 -1.73 15.28 4.48
C ASP A 6 -2.02 14.79 3.07
N ALA A 7 -1.10 14.03 2.46
CA ALA A 7 -1.34 13.48 1.14
C ALA A 7 -2.51 12.50 1.19
N LEU A 8 -3.29 12.47 0.13
CA LEU A 8 -4.47 11.63 0.06
C LEU A 8 -4.10 10.19 -0.24
N CYS A 9 -4.66 9.27 0.53
CA CYS A 9 -4.60 7.85 0.22
C CYS A 9 -5.90 7.48 -0.46
N ILE A 10 -5.81 6.96 -1.68
CA ILE A 10 -7.00 6.73 -2.51
C ILE A 10 -7.45 5.28 -2.55
N ALA A 11 -6.57 4.36 -2.20
CA ALA A 11 -6.90 2.94 -2.22
C ALA A 11 -5.94 2.17 -1.35
N VAL A 12 -6.37 1.01 -0.87
CA VAL A 12 -5.55 0.12 -0.07
C VAL A 12 -5.64 -1.27 -0.66
N PHE A 13 -4.48 -1.91 -0.83
CA PHE A 13 -4.41 -3.31 -1.23
C PHE A 13 -3.70 -4.07 -0.13
N HIS A 14 -3.97 -5.36 -0.02
CA HIS A 14 -3.32 -6.17 1.00
C HIS A 14 -3.12 -7.59 0.53
N LEU A 15 -2.12 -8.24 1.11
CA LEU A 15 -1.84 -9.66 0.95
C LEU A 15 -1.20 -10.11 2.26
N GLY A 16 -1.93 -10.91 3.05
CA GLY A 16 -1.45 -11.30 4.36
C GLY A 16 -1.21 -10.06 5.19
N ASN A 17 0.01 -9.91 5.68
CA ASN A 17 0.37 -8.78 6.53
C ASN A 17 0.94 -7.61 5.74
N ILE A 18 1.01 -7.70 4.43
CA ILE A 18 1.54 -6.64 3.58
C ILE A 18 0.39 -5.74 3.16
N ARG A 19 0.61 -4.43 3.23
CA ARG A 19 -0.39 -3.44 2.84
C ARG A 19 0.24 -2.43 1.92
N TRP A 20 -0.52 -2.01 0.91
CA TRP A 20 -0.11 -0.98 -0.05
C TRP A 20 -1.09 0.16 0.06
N TYR A 21 -0.61 1.32 0.49
CA TYR A 21 -1.43 2.54 0.61
C TYR A 21 -1.16 3.39 -0.60
N ILE A 22 -2.10 3.40 -1.54
CA ILE A 22 -1.91 4.01 -2.85
C ILE A 22 -2.29 5.48 -2.81
N MET A 23 -1.44 6.32 -3.33
CA MET A 23 -1.64 7.77 -3.35
C MET A 23 -1.95 8.29 -4.74
N GLU A 24 -1.41 7.67 -5.77
CA GLU A 24 -1.65 8.09 -7.15
C GLU A 24 -1.52 6.90 -8.07
N GLY A 25 -2.14 7.05 -9.23
CA GLY A 25 -1.98 6.08 -10.30
C GLY A 25 -2.05 6.79 -11.62
N GLN A 26 -1.32 6.31 -12.59
CA GLN A 26 -1.38 6.88 -13.93
C GLN A 26 -1.18 5.80 -14.98
N PRO A 27 -1.82 6.00 -16.13
CA PRO A 27 -1.65 5.04 -17.22
C PRO A 27 -0.22 5.02 -17.72
N GLU A 28 0.24 3.83 -18.10
CA GLU A 28 1.56 3.68 -18.67
C GLU A 28 1.51 2.56 -19.68
N GLY A 29 1.36 2.91 -20.95
CA GLY A 29 1.12 1.91 -21.99
C GLY A 29 -0.20 1.22 -21.73
N ASP A 30 -0.16 -0.11 -21.64
CA ASP A 30 -1.34 -0.92 -21.37
C ASP A 30 -1.56 -1.19 -19.89
N ASP A 31 -0.81 -0.52 -19.04
CA ASP A 31 -0.78 -0.79 -17.61
C ASP A 31 -1.03 0.50 -16.83
N PHE A 32 -1.00 0.40 -15.52
CA PHE A 32 -1.03 1.55 -14.62
C PHE A 32 0.17 1.47 -13.69
N THR A 33 0.82 2.61 -13.50
CA THR A 33 1.84 2.73 -12.46
C THR A 33 1.18 3.36 -11.25
N LEU A 34 1.30 2.68 -10.12
CA LEU A 34 0.77 3.14 -8.85
C LEU A 34 1.91 3.62 -7.98
N TYR A 35 1.65 4.65 -7.19
CA TYR A 35 2.63 5.19 -6.27
C TYR A 35 2.02 5.26 -4.88
N GLY A 36 2.77 4.81 -3.89
CA GLY A 36 2.29 4.84 -2.53
C GLY A 36 3.28 4.29 -1.55
N ILE A 37 2.78 3.83 -0.42
CA ILE A 37 3.62 3.34 0.67
C ILE A 37 3.32 1.86 0.89
N VAL A 38 4.38 1.06 0.97
CA VAL A 38 4.29 -0.37 1.25
C VAL A 38 4.64 -0.61 2.70
N VAL A 39 3.79 -1.33 3.41
CA VAL A 39 3.97 -1.65 4.83
C VAL A 39 3.89 -3.16 5.00
N GLY A 40 4.77 -3.70 5.82
CA GLY A 40 4.70 -5.12 6.17
C GLY A 40 5.67 -6.01 5.41
N LEU A 41 6.45 -5.45 4.50
CA LEU A 41 7.56 -6.17 3.88
C LEU A 41 8.78 -6.00 4.78
N HIS A 42 9.94 -5.65 4.22
CA HIS A 42 11.13 -5.44 5.03
C HIS A 42 11.02 -4.14 5.80
N GLU A 43 10.91 -3.06 5.07
CA GLU A 43 10.77 -1.73 5.66
C GLU A 43 9.56 -1.07 5.07
N THR A 44 8.97 -0.17 5.83
CA THR A 44 7.92 0.67 5.29
C THR A 44 8.58 1.72 4.42
N GLU A 45 8.13 1.87 3.18
CA GLU A 45 8.76 2.82 2.27
C GLU A 45 7.82 3.22 1.14
N TYR A 46 8.11 4.39 0.58
CA TYR A 46 7.45 4.83 -0.63
C TYR A 46 7.97 4.01 -1.81
N GLY A 47 7.12 3.80 -2.80
CA GLY A 47 7.56 3.11 -3.99
C GLY A 47 6.52 3.13 -5.09
N TYR A 48 6.98 2.70 -6.25
CA TYR A 48 6.12 2.54 -7.42
C TYR A 48 5.83 1.07 -7.61
N MET A 49 4.67 0.78 -8.17
CA MET A 49 4.32 -0.61 -8.48
C MET A 49 3.45 -0.64 -9.72
N SER A 50 3.54 -1.73 -10.45
CA SER A 50 2.74 -1.95 -11.65
C SER A 50 1.47 -2.66 -11.26
N ALA A 51 0.33 -2.15 -11.73
CA ALA A 51 -0.95 -2.77 -11.42
C ALA A 51 -1.02 -4.20 -11.97
N SER A 52 -0.48 -4.43 -13.17
CA SER A 52 -0.51 -5.77 -13.73
C SER A 52 0.39 -6.73 -12.95
N GLU A 53 1.53 -6.26 -12.47
CA GLU A 53 2.40 -7.11 -11.65
C GLU A 53 1.73 -7.46 -10.33
N MET A 54 1.04 -6.51 -9.73
CA MET A 54 0.32 -6.80 -8.49
C MET A 54 -0.78 -7.83 -8.73
N ALA A 55 -1.46 -7.74 -9.88
CA ALA A 55 -2.52 -8.68 -10.19
C ALA A 55 -2.00 -10.10 -10.37
N ASP A 56 -0.73 -10.25 -10.73
CA ASP A 56 -0.14 -11.56 -10.95
C ASP A 56 0.51 -12.18 -9.72
N VAL A 57 0.61 -11.44 -8.62
CA VAL A 57 1.24 -11.95 -7.41
C VAL A 57 0.33 -12.97 -6.74
N THR A 58 0.90 -14.15 -6.44
CA THR A 58 0.20 -15.14 -5.63
C THR A 58 1.16 -15.65 -4.57
N TYR A 59 0.60 -16.02 -3.43
CA TYR A 59 1.37 -16.60 -2.34
C TYR A 59 0.73 -17.93 -1.98
N ASP A 60 1.54 -18.99 -1.96
CA ASP A 60 1.05 -20.31 -1.62
C ASP A 60 1.09 -20.49 -0.12
N ALA A 61 -0.07 -20.43 0.51
CA ALA A 61 -0.22 -20.60 1.94
C ALA A 61 -0.86 -21.95 2.28
N SER A 62 -0.73 -22.92 1.38
CA SER A 62 -1.38 -24.24 1.61
C SER A 62 -0.87 -24.92 2.87
N LYS A 63 0.39 -24.72 3.25
CA LYS A 63 0.87 -25.35 4.48
C LYS A 63 0.21 -24.79 5.73
N TYR A 64 -0.48 -23.67 5.61
CA TYR A 64 -1.27 -23.11 6.71
C TYR A 64 -2.77 -23.38 6.51
N GLY A 65 -3.13 -24.17 5.50
CA GLY A 65 -4.51 -24.47 5.22
C GLY A 65 -5.27 -23.37 4.50
N LEU A 66 -4.56 -22.40 3.93
CA LEU A 66 -5.20 -21.23 3.32
C LEU A 66 -5.20 -21.23 1.79
N GLY A 67 -4.48 -22.17 1.16
CA GLY A 67 -4.42 -22.24 -0.29
C GLY A 67 -3.61 -21.11 -0.90
N LEU A 68 -4.00 -20.66 -2.08
CA LEU A 68 -3.30 -19.58 -2.77
C LEU A 68 -3.94 -18.25 -2.42
N LEU A 69 -3.10 -17.29 -2.05
CA LEU A 69 -3.55 -15.95 -1.71
C LEU A 69 -3.13 -14.99 -2.81
N LYS A 70 -3.96 -14.01 -3.06
CA LYS A 70 -3.68 -12.95 -4.04
C LYS A 70 -3.79 -11.60 -3.36
N ILE A 71 -3.19 -10.60 -4.00
CA ILE A 71 -3.34 -9.23 -3.52
C ILE A 71 -4.78 -8.81 -3.76
N GLU A 72 -5.42 -8.27 -2.75
CA GLU A 72 -6.81 -7.86 -2.82
C GLU A 72 -6.97 -6.41 -2.42
N GLN A 73 -7.93 -5.74 -3.04
CA GLN A 73 -8.25 -4.37 -2.69
C GLN A 73 -9.24 -4.35 -1.53
N ASP A 74 -9.01 -3.47 -0.58
CA ASP A 74 -9.95 -3.24 0.51
C ASP A 74 -11.07 -2.33 -0.03
N ARG A 75 -12.18 -2.93 -0.39
CA ARG A 75 -13.27 -2.19 -1.02
C ARG A 75 -14.08 -1.35 -0.05
N SER A 76 -13.87 -1.54 1.24
CA SER A 76 -14.54 -0.72 2.25
C SER A 76 -13.77 0.54 2.60
N PHE A 77 -12.53 0.64 2.10
CA PHE A 77 -11.70 1.79 2.40
C PHE A 77 -12.23 3.04 1.70
N LYS A 78 -12.26 4.15 2.43
CA LYS A 78 -12.65 5.44 1.86
C LYS A 78 -11.43 6.36 1.86
N SER A 79 -11.25 7.08 0.76
CA SER A 79 -10.10 7.97 0.61
C SER A 79 -10.00 8.92 1.79
N CYS A 80 -8.80 9.07 2.30
CA CYS A 80 -8.53 9.97 3.42
C CYS A 80 -7.06 10.34 3.41
N ALA A 81 -6.70 11.32 4.21
CA ALA A 81 -5.31 11.70 4.35
C ALA A 81 -4.53 10.57 5.01
N LEU A 82 -3.26 10.44 4.65
CA LEU A 82 -2.42 9.39 5.24
C LEU A 82 -2.45 9.42 6.76
N ARG A 83 -2.49 10.62 7.35
CA ARG A 83 -2.49 10.74 8.82
C ARG A 83 -3.70 10.09 9.47
N GLU A 84 -4.75 9.86 8.70
CA GLU A 84 -5.99 9.32 9.23
C GLU A 84 -6.10 7.81 9.08
N VAL A 85 -5.16 7.19 8.43
CA VAL A 85 -5.16 5.73 8.26
C VAL A 85 -4.79 5.06 9.57
N LYS A 86 -5.57 4.09 9.99
CA LYS A 86 -5.36 3.42 11.28
C LYS A 86 -4.45 2.21 11.10
N ASP A 87 -3.17 2.48 10.96
CA ASP A 87 -2.14 1.47 10.79
C ASP A 87 -0.93 1.98 11.56
N LYS A 88 -0.57 1.30 12.63
CA LYS A 88 0.49 1.77 13.50
C LYS A 88 1.85 1.84 12.83
N GLU A 89 2.15 0.87 11.99
CA GLU A 89 3.42 0.88 11.27
C GLU A 89 3.50 2.04 10.30
N LEU A 90 2.39 2.30 9.59
CA LEU A 90 2.33 3.44 8.69
C LEU A 90 2.52 4.74 9.46
N GLN A 91 1.82 4.89 10.58
CA GLN A 91 1.90 6.12 11.35
C GLN A 91 3.29 6.33 11.93
N SER A 92 3.96 5.27 12.36
CA SER A 92 5.34 5.38 12.84
C SER A 92 6.27 5.86 11.73
N PHE A 93 6.09 5.33 10.54
CA PHE A 93 6.88 5.73 9.38
C PHE A 93 6.66 7.22 9.07
N LEU A 94 5.41 7.65 9.06
CA LEU A 94 5.09 9.05 8.75
C LEU A 94 5.65 9.99 9.82
N SER A 95 5.60 9.57 11.08
CA SER A 95 6.13 10.40 12.16
C SER A 95 7.64 10.55 12.05
N ARG A 96 8.35 9.48 11.67
CA ARG A 96 9.79 9.57 11.51
C ARG A 96 10.17 10.51 10.39
N LEU A 97 9.36 10.56 9.33
CA LEU A 97 9.67 11.42 8.19
C LEU A 97 9.24 12.86 8.38
N TYR A 98 8.10 13.08 9.03
CA TYR A 98 7.47 14.40 8.98
C TYR A 98 7.30 15.09 10.31
N ASP A 99 7.41 14.38 11.44
CA ASP A 99 7.26 14.97 12.76
C ASP A 99 8.62 15.18 13.43
N GLU A 100 9.66 15.00 12.73
CA GLU A 100 11.01 15.14 13.21
C GLU A 100 11.35 16.60 13.51
N ASN A 101 12.01 16.87 14.60
CA ASN A 101 12.41 18.23 14.92
C ASN A 101 13.90 18.38 14.99
#